data_114b741494eb6c075a961850993af907
#
_entry.id   114b741494eb6c075a961850993af907
#
_cell.length_a   1.000
_cell.length_b   1.000
_cell.length_c   1.000
_cell.angle_alpha   90.00
_cell.angle_beta   90.00
_cell.angle_gamma   90.00
#
_symmetry.space_group_name_H-M   'P 1'
#
loop_
_entity.id
_entity.type
_entity.pdbx_description
1 polymer ?
#
loop_
_entity_poly.entity_id
_entity_poly.type
_entity_poly.pdbx_seq_one_letter_code
_entity_poly.pdbx_strand_id
1 'polypeptide(L)'
;KIIDQVIMDQATLDEWSKKEGPVTLRVSEVSRMITHLLEDSALQNIWITGEITNFKKHSSGHLYFSLSEQVNGKESVISCSIWRNAARYLDFSPDDGMEVRAYGSVSHYEPGGRYSFQITQMRPSGAGERALLIEGWRREMAAKGWFSPERKRTPPRYPVRIGVVTSPTGAVIHDIRNVISKRFPAEIILSPAMV
;
A
#
# COMPACT_ATOMS: atom_id res chain seq x y z
N LYS A 1 -7.32 -20.81 9.78
CA LYS A 1 -6.26 -21.50 10.57
C LYS A 1 -5.44 -20.58 11.47
N ILE A 2 -5.64 -19.22 11.39
CA ILE A 2 -4.97 -18.24 12.28
C ILE A 2 -5.96 -17.75 13.37
N ILE A 3 -7.26 -18.00 13.21
CA ILE A 3 -8.32 -17.55 14.13
C ILE A 3 -8.45 -18.47 15.36
N ASP A 4 -7.90 -19.68 15.30
CA ASP A 4 -8.06 -20.67 16.38
C ASP A 4 -7.00 -20.60 17.49
N GLN A 5 -6.11 -19.61 17.49
CA GLN A 5 -4.99 -19.49 18.44
C GLN A 5 -5.04 -18.22 19.31
N VAL A 6 -6.14 -17.48 19.30
CA VAL A 6 -6.42 -16.43 20.30
C VAL A 6 -7.29 -17.05 21.41
N ILE A 7 -6.79 -18.10 22.02
CA ILE A 7 -7.33 -18.58 23.27
C ILE A 7 -6.45 -17.95 24.36
N MET A 8 -6.94 -16.89 25.00
CA MET A 8 -6.48 -16.55 26.36
C MET A 8 -6.46 -17.86 27.14
N ASP A 9 -5.35 -18.10 27.83
CA ASP A 9 -5.18 -19.29 28.67
C ASP A 9 -6.47 -19.47 29.48
N GLN A 10 -7.18 -20.58 29.21
CA GLN A 10 -8.46 -20.90 29.81
C GLN A 10 -8.39 -20.82 31.35
N ALA A 11 -7.19 -21.07 31.93
CA ALA A 11 -6.91 -20.95 33.35
C ALA A 11 -7.08 -19.51 33.88
N THR A 12 -6.72 -18.49 33.08
CA THR A 12 -6.87 -17.08 33.48
C THR A 12 -8.33 -16.65 33.42
N LEU A 13 -9.11 -17.13 32.44
CA LEU A 13 -10.55 -16.90 32.35
C LEU A 13 -11.32 -17.63 33.46
N ASP A 14 -10.93 -18.86 33.80
CA ASP A 14 -11.57 -19.64 34.83
C ASP A 14 -11.28 -19.11 36.27
N GLU A 15 -10.12 -18.50 36.47
CA GLU A 15 -9.78 -17.83 37.74
C GLU A 15 -10.60 -16.54 37.93
N TRP A 16 -10.95 -15.85 36.82
CA TRP A 16 -11.81 -14.68 36.80
C TRP A 16 -13.29 -15.01 37.01
N SER A 17 -13.75 -16.15 36.48
CA SER A 17 -15.15 -16.59 36.61
C SER A 17 -15.49 -17.13 38.01
N LYS A 18 -14.50 -17.45 38.83
CA LYS A 18 -14.68 -18.00 40.20
C LYS A 18 -14.87 -16.95 41.28
N LYS A 19 -14.75 -15.64 40.97
CA LYS A 19 -15.09 -14.60 41.96
C LYS A 19 -16.61 -14.38 41.94
N GLU A 20 -17.26 -14.78 43.00
CA GLU A 20 -18.68 -14.52 43.23
C GLU A 20 -18.93 -13.00 43.32
N GLY A 21 -19.52 -12.43 42.27
CA GLY A 21 -19.95 -11.04 42.22
C GLY A 21 -19.19 -10.18 41.20
N PRO A 22 -19.68 -8.99 40.83
CA PRO A 22 -19.04 -8.09 39.89
C PRO A 22 -17.72 -7.57 40.45
N VAL A 23 -16.62 -7.79 39.71
CA VAL A 23 -15.28 -7.31 40.07
C VAL A 23 -15.21 -5.81 39.87
N THR A 24 -14.81 -5.07 40.91
CA THR A 24 -14.56 -3.63 40.80
C THR A 24 -13.08 -3.38 40.54
N LEU A 25 -12.78 -2.80 39.36
CA LEU A 25 -11.44 -2.44 38.94
C LEU A 25 -11.26 -0.92 38.93
N ARG A 26 -10.04 -0.48 39.19
CA ARG A 26 -9.64 0.92 38.96
C ARG A 26 -9.38 1.17 37.47
N VAL A 27 -9.56 2.41 37.00
CA VAL A 27 -9.30 2.80 35.60
C VAL A 27 -7.88 2.42 35.17
N SER A 28 -6.87 2.62 36.02
CA SER A 28 -5.49 2.25 35.75
C SER A 28 -5.25 0.73 35.61
N GLU A 29 -6.05 -0.08 36.31
CA GLU A 29 -5.99 -1.54 36.17
C GLU A 29 -6.56 -2.01 34.85
N VAL A 30 -7.71 -1.45 34.46
CA VAL A 30 -8.30 -1.71 33.14
C VAL A 30 -7.34 -1.26 32.02
N SER A 31 -6.72 -0.08 32.13
CA SER A 31 -5.77 0.44 31.16
C SER A 31 -4.56 -0.49 30.97
N ARG A 32 -3.96 -0.96 32.09
CA ARG A 32 -2.85 -1.92 32.04
C ARG A 32 -3.24 -3.25 31.43
N MET A 33 -4.44 -3.74 31.71
CA MET A 33 -4.94 -4.98 31.12
C MET A 33 -5.09 -4.85 29.60
N ILE A 34 -5.65 -3.73 29.11
CA ILE A 34 -5.75 -3.45 27.68
C ILE A 34 -4.36 -3.41 27.03
N THR A 35 -3.40 -2.72 27.66
CA THR A 35 -2.02 -2.65 27.17
C THR A 35 -1.42 -4.04 27.06
N HIS A 36 -1.54 -4.85 28.11
CA HIS A 36 -1.00 -6.21 28.12
C HIS A 36 -1.64 -7.12 27.05
N LEU A 37 -2.97 -7.04 26.89
CA LEU A 37 -3.68 -7.79 25.85
C LEU A 37 -3.25 -7.39 24.43
N LEU A 38 -2.92 -6.12 24.20
CA LEU A 38 -2.44 -5.66 22.91
C LEU A 38 -0.98 -6.03 22.67
N GLU A 39 -0.14 -6.03 23.69
CA GLU A 39 1.28 -6.39 23.57
C GLU A 39 1.51 -7.88 23.28
N ASP A 40 0.72 -8.76 23.88
CA ASP A 40 0.79 -10.22 23.67
C ASP A 40 -0.08 -10.72 22.50
N SER A 41 -0.61 -9.83 21.67
CA SER A 41 -1.57 -10.20 20.65
C SER A 41 -0.93 -10.36 19.26
N ALA A 42 -1.70 -11.00 18.36
CA ALA A 42 -1.41 -11.06 16.93
C ALA A 42 -1.42 -9.68 16.24
N LEU A 43 -1.65 -8.57 17.00
CA LEU A 43 -1.64 -7.20 16.51
C LEU A 43 -0.26 -6.54 16.60
N GLN A 44 0.77 -7.30 16.94
CA GLN A 44 2.15 -6.84 16.98
C GLN A 44 2.88 -7.24 15.70
N ASN A 45 3.68 -6.31 15.17
CA ASN A 45 4.54 -6.55 13.99
C ASN A 45 3.77 -7.07 12.77
N ILE A 46 2.65 -6.42 12.44
CA ILE A 46 1.78 -6.80 11.33
C ILE A 46 1.81 -5.77 10.19
N TRP A 47 1.44 -6.22 9.00
CA TRP A 47 1.12 -5.35 7.89
C TRP A 47 -0.39 -5.08 7.87
N ILE A 48 -0.77 -3.81 7.73
CA ILE A 48 -2.14 -3.40 7.46
C ILE A 48 -2.19 -2.58 6.17
N THR A 49 -3.32 -2.59 5.48
CA THR A 49 -3.56 -1.84 4.25
C THR A 49 -4.73 -0.88 4.48
N GLY A 50 -4.66 0.30 3.91
CA GLY A 50 -5.74 1.26 3.97
C GLY A 50 -5.40 2.56 3.24
N GLU A 51 -6.39 3.42 3.08
CA GLU A 51 -6.25 4.75 2.51
C GLU A 51 -5.88 5.75 3.60
N ILE A 52 -4.90 6.61 3.32
CA ILE A 52 -4.50 7.69 4.22
C ILE A 52 -5.58 8.76 4.26
N THR A 53 -5.99 9.13 5.45
CA THR A 53 -6.92 10.23 5.70
C THR A 53 -6.46 11.09 6.87
N ASN A 54 -6.81 12.39 6.85
CA ASN A 54 -6.46 13.35 7.92
C ASN A 54 -4.95 13.48 8.16
N PHE A 55 -4.14 13.44 7.10
CA PHE A 55 -2.69 13.52 7.19
C PHE A 55 -2.20 14.83 7.78
N LYS A 56 -1.33 14.75 8.78
CA LYS A 56 -0.69 15.90 9.45
C LYS A 56 0.78 15.63 9.72
N LYS A 57 1.63 16.53 9.21
CA LYS A 57 3.05 16.54 9.54
C LYS A 57 3.26 17.52 10.69
N HIS A 58 3.69 17.02 11.84
CA HIS A 58 3.99 17.85 13.01
C HIS A 58 5.36 18.52 12.86
N SER A 59 5.54 19.69 13.48
CA SER A 59 6.80 20.47 13.45
C SER A 59 8.00 19.69 14.00
N SER A 60 7.78 18.74 14.92
CA SER A 60 8.79 17.82 15.43
C SER A 60 9.25 16.74 14.43
N GLY A 61 8.59 16.64 13.27
CA GLY A 61 8.88 15.65 12.23
C GLY A 61 8.12 14.33 12.39
N HIS A 62 7.22 14.21 13.35
CA HIS A 62 6.29 13.09 13.46
C HIS A 62 5.16 13.24 12.44
N LEU A 63 4.66 12.11 11.94
CA LEU A 63 3.50 12.06 11.04
C LEU A 63 2.33 11.44 11.79
N TYR A 64 1.15 12.06 11.67
CA TYR A 64 -0.11 11.61 12.24
C TYR A 64 -1.17 11.58 11.15
N PHE A 65 -1.91 10.50 11.05
CA PHE A 65 -2.97 10.31 10.08
C PHE A 65 -3.89 9.18 10.53
N SER A 66 -4.91 8.88 9.75
CA SER A 66 -5.71 7.68 9.91
C SER A 66 -5.57 6.79 8.69
N LEU A 67 -5.64 5.49 8.86
CA LEU A 67 -5.89 4.55 7.77
C LEU A 67 -7.35 4.17 7.82
N SER A 68 -8.01 4.29 6.68
CA SER A 68 -9.41 3.93 6.51
C SER A 68 -9.59 2.87 5.42
N GLU A 69 -10.61 2.05 5.58
CA GLU A 69 -11.06 1.06 4.60
C GLU A 69 -12.58 1.00 4.61
N GLN A 70 -13.18 0.87 3.44
CA GLN A 70 -14.62 0.65 3.31
C GLN A 70 -14.91 -0.81 2.95
N VAL A 71 -15.60 -1.52 3.85
CA VAL A 71 -16.03 -2.90 3.63
C VAL A 71 -17.55 -3.01 3.82
N ASN A 72 -18.25 -3.47 2.81
CA ASN A 72 -19.72 -3.65 2.84
C ASN A 72 -20.50 -2.39 3.29
N GLY A 73 -20.04 -1.20 2.86
CA GLY A 73 -20.69 0.07 3.18
C GLY A 73 -20.42 0.58 4.61
N LYS A 74 -19.54 -0.08 5.36
CA LYS A 74 -19.05 0.37 6.67
C LYS A 74 -17.62 0.82 6.55
N GLU A 75 -17.33 1.98 7.12
CA GLU A 75 -15.97 2.50 7.22
C GLU A 75 -15.30 1.97 8.49
N SER A 76 -14.10 1.43 8.34
CA SER A 76 -13.21 1.07 9.44
C SER A 76 -12.02 2.02 9.46
N VAL A 77 -11.72 2.61 10.62
CA VAL A 77 -10.67 3.62 10.75
C VAL A 77 -9.75 3.29 11.92
N ILE A 78 -8.46 3.41 11.72
CA ILE A 78 -7.46 3.32 12.78
C ILE A 78 -6.55 4.55 12.75
N SER A 79 -6.35 5.18 13.92
CA SER A 79 -5.38 6.27 14.07
C SER A 79 -3.95 5.73 13.96
N CYS A 80 -3.10 6.44 13.21
CA CYS A 80 -1.74 6.02 12.94
C CYS A 80 -0.72 7.10 13.31
N SER A 81 0.46 6.66 13.71
CA SER A 81 1.60 7.53 13.95
C SER A 81 2.88 6.95 13.37
N ILE A 82 3.72 7.82 12.79
CA ILE A 82 5.09 7.50 12.39
C ILE A 82 6.02 8.44 13.13
N TRP A 83 6.90 7.87 13.94
CA TRP A 83 7.89 8.67 14.67
C TRP A 83 8.93 9.24 13.71
N ARG A 84 9.49 10.42 14.04
CA ARG A 84 10.48 11.14 13.22
C ARG A 84 11.60 10.25 12.67
N ASN A 85 12.07 9.30 13.46
CA ASN A 85 13.15 8.41 13.05
C ASN A 85 12.72 7.51 11.90
N ALA A 86 11.54 6.90 11.98
CA ALA A 86 10.97 6.07 10.90
C ALA A 86 10.54 6.93 9.70
N ALA A 87 9.96 8.10 9.94
CA ALA A 87 9.51 9.02 8.88
C ALA A 87 10.63 9.48 7.93
N ARG A 88 11.88 9.52 8.40
CA ARG A 88 13.04 9.89 7.57
C ARG A 88 13.44 8.83 6.54
N TYR A 89 13.04 7.59 6.75
CA TYR A 89 13.34 6.45 5.87
C TYR A 89 12.23 6.14 4.87
N LEU A 90 11.17 6.96 4.85
CA LEU A 90 10.15 6.85 3.81
C LEU A 90 10.76 7.35 2.49
N ASP A 91 10.64 6.53 1.47
CA ASP A 91 11.09 6.79 0.09
C ASP A 91 10.05 7.55 -0.75
N PHE A 92 8.91 7.89 -0.15
CA PHE A 92 7.82 8.65 -0.76
C PHE A 92 7.26 9.69 0.22
N SER A 93 6.47 10.62 -0.30
CA SER A 93 5.76 11.63 0.51
C SER A 93 4.32 11.19 0.71
N PRO A 94 3.91 10.79 1.93
CA PRO A 94 2.52 10.44 2.20
C PRO A 94 1.60 11.66 2.06
N ASP A 95 0.39 11.42 1.53
CA ASP A 95 -0.66 12.44 1.42
C ASP A 95 -2.04 11.77 1.52
N ASP A 96 -3.08 12.57 1.78
CA ASP A 96 -4.46 12.10 1.84
C ASP A 96 -4.88 11.44 0.52
N GLY A 97 -5.69 10.38 0.60
CA GLY A 97 -6.17 9.61 -0.54
C GLY A 97 -5.18 8.57 -1.09
N MET A 98 -3.98 8.47 -0.52
CA MET A 98 -3.02 7.43 -0.92
C MET A 98 -3.36 6.10 -0.26
N GLU A 99 -3.46 5.03 -1.06
CA GLU A 99 -3.52 3.66 -0.56
C GLU A 99 -2.12 3.17 -0.20
N VAL A 100 -1.95 2.69 1.03
CA VAL A 100 -0.64 2.26 1.54
C VAL A 100 -0.71 0.93 2.27
N ARG A 101 0.44 0.26 2.34
CA ARG A 101 0.70 -0.85 3.25
C ARG A 101 1.64 -0.37 4.34
N ALA A 102 1.23 -0.51 5.58
CA ALA A 102 1.95 -0.05 6.76
C ALA A 102 2.31 -1.22 7.67
N TYR A 103 3.57 -1.31 8.08
CA TYR A 103 4.06 -2.30 9.03
C TYR A 103 4.28 -1.65 10.38
N GLY A 104 3.76 -2.28 11.42
CA GLY A 104 3.84 -1.73 12.76
C GLY A 104 3.10 -2.57 13.78
N SER A 105 2.74 -1.94 14.87
CA SER A 105 2.10 -2.57 16.02
C SER A 105 1.00 -1.69 16.59
N VAL A 106 -0.06 -2.30 17.08
CA VAL A 106 -1.09 -1.58 17.82
C VAL A 106 -0.58 -1.29 19.22
N SER A 107 -0.71 -0.06 19.67
CA SER A 107 -0.36 0.38 21.02
C SER A 107 -1.50 1.14 21.68
N HIS A 108 -1.56 1.08 22.97
CA HIS A 108 -2.50 1.81 23.81
C HIS A 108 -1.83 3.02 24.45
N TYR A 109 -2.45 4.19 24.29
CA TYR A 109 -2.03 5.41 24.96
C TYR A 109 -2.86 5.60 26.23
N GLU A 110 -2.34 5.13 27.36
CA GLU A 110 -3.05 5.11 28.65
C GLU A 110 -3.67 6.46 29.06
N PRO A 111 -2.95 7.61 28.99
CA PRO A 111 -3.50 8.89 29.44
C PRO A 111 -4.74 9.35 28.67
N GLY A 112 -4.91 8.88 27.42
CA GLY A 112 -6.04 9.23 26.57
C GLY A 112 -7.04 8.11 26.37
N GLY A 113 -6.77 6.89 26.87
CA GLY A 113 -7.62 5.71 26.65
C GLY A 113 -7.81 5.38 25.15
N ARG A 114 -6.79 5.64 24.32
CA ARG A 114 -6.88 5.48 22.87
C ARG A 114 -5.87 4.45 22.39
N TYR A 115 -6.27 3.66 21.40
CA TYR A 115 -5.33 2.82 20.68
C TYR A 115 -4.91 3.50 19.37
N SER A 116 -3.71 3.21 18.93
CA SER A 116 -3.17 3.68 17.66
C SER A 116 -2.23 2.66 17.08
N PHE A 117 -2.08 2.69 15.74
CA PHE A 117 -1.11 1.87 15.05
C PHE A 117 0.20 2.63 14.89
N GLN A 118 1.25 2.17 15.53
CA GLN A 118 2.58 2.75 15.43
C GLN A 118 3.33 2.13 14.28
N ILE A 119 3.57 2.91 13.24
CA ILE A 119 4.15 2.46 11.99
C ILE A 119 5.67 2.63 12.02
N THR A 120 6.38 1.58 11.66
CA THR A 120 7.85 1.57 11.50
C THR A 120 8.28 1.54 10.04
N GLN A 121 7.46 0.97 9.15
CA GLN A 121 7.68 0.97 7.71
C GLN A 121 6.34 1.22 6.99
N MET A 122 6.40 1.96 5.89
CA MET A 122 5.22 2.19 5.06
C MET A 122 5.62 2.24 3.58
N ARG A 123 4.77 1.70 2.73
CA ARG A 123 4.96 1.67 1.27
C ARG A 123 3.63 1.99 0.59
N PRO A 124 3.64 2.70 -0.55
CA PRO A 124 2.45 2.84 -1.36
C PRO A 124 1.89 1.48 -1.77
N SER A 125 0.59 1.39 -1.93
CA SER A 125 -0.12 0.18 -2.36
C SER A 125 -1.01 0.48 -3.57
N GLY A 126 -1.38 -0.57 -4.31
CA GLY A 126 -2.32 -0.45 -5.42
C GLY A 126 -1.83 0.37 -6.61
N ALA A 127 -2.71 1.16 -7.17
CA ALA A 127 -2.43 2.00 -8.35
C ALA A 127 -1.34 3.05 -8.09
N GLY A 128 -1.22 3.54 -6.84
CA GLY A 128 -0.19 4.50 -6.43
C GLY A 128 1.23 3.91 -6.47
N GLU A 129 1.41 2.68 -6.04
CA GLU A 129 2.71 1.99 -6.11
C GLU A 129 3.19 1.88 -7.57
N ARG A 130 2.29 1.45 -8.46
CA ARG A 130 2.58 1.34 -9.89
C ARG A 130 2.89 2.69 -10.53
N ALA A 131 2.15 3.74 -10.17
CA ALA A 131 2.38 5.10 -10.68
C ALA A 131 3.74 5.65 -10.22
N LEU A 132 4.12 5.45 -8.97
CA LEU A 132 5.44 5.86 -8.44
C LEU A 132 6.59 5.10 -9.09
N LEU A 133 6.44 3.79 -9.33
CA LEU A 133 7.43 2.99 -10.08
C LEU A 133 7.59 3.51 -11.50
N ILE A 134 6.50 3.78 -12.21
CA ILE A 134 6.53 4.32 -13.57
C ILE A 134 7.21 5.70 -13.59
N GLU A 135 6.88 6.57 -12.65
CA GLU A 135 7.50 7.90 -12.55
C GLU A 135 9.00 7.81 -12.20
N GLY A 136 9.38 6.88 -11.33
CA GLY A 136 10.78 6.57 -11.04
C GLY A 136 11.54 6.13 -12.30
N TRP A 137 11.01 5.18 -13.05
CA TRP A 137 11.59 4.76 -14.34
C TRP A 137 11.66 5.89 -15.35
N ARG A 138 10.62 6.73 -15.42
CA ARG A 138 10.61 7.89 -16.32
C ARG A 138 11.74 8.87 -16.01
N ARG A 139 11.98 9.16 -14.73
CA ARG A 139 13.09 10.03 -14.30
C ARG A 139 14.45 9.40 -14.62
N GLU A 140 14.62 8.12 -14.36
CA GLU A 140 15.86 7.40 -14.68
C GLU A 140 16.14 7.41 -16.20
N MET A 141 15.13 7.12 -17.02
CA MET A 141 15.25 7.14 -18.48
C MET A 141 15.56 8.56 -19.00
N ALA A 142 14.96 9.60 -18.39
CA ALA A 142 15.26 10.99 -18.72
C ALA A 142 16.71 11.36 -18.39
N ALA A 143 17.19 10.95 -17.21
CA ALA A 143 18.58 11.19 -16.77
C ALA A 143 19.60 10.48 -17.70
N LYS A 144 19.25 9.30 -18.24
CA LYS A 144 20.05 8.58 -19.26
C LYS A 144 19.91 9.19 -20.68
N GLY A 145 19.17 10.28 -20.84
CA GLY A 145 18.96 10.95 -22.13
C GLY A 145 18.13 10.15 -23.13
N TRP A 146 17.35 9.14 -22.69
CA TRP A 146 16.58 8.30 -23.63
C TRP A 146 15.44 9.05 -24.32
N PHE A 147 14.97 10.15 -23.75
CA PHE A 147 13.94 11.00 -24.33
C PHE A 147 14.51 12.19 -25.13
N SER A 148 15.82 12.33 -25.20
CA SER A 148 16.46 13.44 -25.94
C SER A 148 16.04 13.49 -27.40
N PRO A 149 15.71 14.67 -27.95
CA PRO A 149 15.30 14.82 -29.35
C PRO A 149 16.34 14.29 -30.35
N GLU A 150 17.63 14.40 -30.03
CA GLU A 150 18.73 13.96 -30.90
C GLU A 150 18.75 12.43 -31.11
N ARG A 151 18.14 11.67 -30.20
CA ARG A 151 18.01 10.20 -30.30
C ARG A 151 16.80 9.78 -31.14
N LYS A 152 15.85 10.68 -31.38
CA LYS A 152 14.64 10.38 -32.13
C LYS A 152 14.93 10.48 -33.62
N ARG A 153 14.63 9.39 -34.35
CA ARG A 153 14.74 9.36 -35.80
C ARG A 153 13.38 9.66 -36.43
N THR A 154 13.35 10.48 -37.44
CA THR A 154 12.13 10.70 -38.22
C THR A 154 11.79 9.43 -39.00
N PRO A 155 10.56 8.89 -38.86
CA PRO A 155 10.15 7.73 -39.65
C PRO A 155 10.18 8.05 -41.13
N PRO A 156 10.50 7.08 -42.01
CA PRO A 156 10.43 7.30 -43.44
C PRO A 156 8.97 7.54 -43.86
N ARG A 157 8.78 8.38 -44.87
CA ARG A 157 7.43 8.72 -45.38
C ARG A 157 6.66 7.50 -45.90
N TYR A 158 7.37 6.52 -46.43
CA TYR A 158 6.83 5.26 -46.98
C TYR A 158 7.63 4.09 -46.38
N PRO A 159 7.26 3.59 -45.20
CA PRO A 159 7.96 2.49 -44.57
C PRO A 159 7.64 1.18 -45.28
N VAL A 160 8.64 0.48 -45.77
CA VAL A 160 8.49 -0.86 -46.40
C VAL A 160 8.49 -2.00 -45.38
N ARG A 161 9.02 -1.74 -44.14
CA ARG A 161 9.02 -2.66 -42.99
C ARG A 161 8.53 -1.97 -41.77
N ILE A 162 7.62 -2.65 -41.05
CA ILE A 162 7.04 -2.14 -39.78
C ILE A 162 7.21 -3.22 -38.71
N GLY A 163 7.96 -2.89 -37.65
CA GLY A 163 8.07 -3.72 -36.47
C GLY A 163 6.86 -3.51 -35.55
N VAL A 164 6.21 -4.59 -35.16
CA VAL A 164 5.07 -4.56 -34.20
C VAL A 164 5.39 -5.41 -33.01
N VAL A 165 5.31 -4.85 -31.81
CA VAL A 165 5.46 -5.56 -30.54
C VAL A 165 4.08 -5.70 -29.92
N THR A 166 3.51 -6.90 -29.97
CA THR A 166 2.16 -7.19 -29.43
C THR A 166 1.93 -8.67 -29.28
N SER A 167 0.78 -9.06 -28.69
CA SER A 167 0.32 -10.43 -28.64
C SER A 167 0.13 -11.01 -30.04
N PRO A 168 0.63 -12.23 -30.32
CA PRO A 168 0.53 -12.85 -31.66
C PRO A 168 -0.88 -13.23 -32.09
N THR A 169 -1.80 -13.38 -31.13
CA THR A 169 -3.18 -13.84 -31.35
C THR A 169 -4.24 -12.79 -31.02
N GLY A 170 -3.84 -11.58 -30.64
CA GLY A 170 -4.77 -10.51 -30.27
C GLY A 170 -5.46 -9.84 -31.47
N ALA A 171 -6.62 -9.23 -31.26
CA ALA A 171 -7.37 -8.48 -32.26
C ALA A 171 -6.51 -7.35 -32.90
N VAL A 172 -5.61 -6.75 -32.12
CA VAL A 172 -4.74 -5.64 -32.55
C VAL A 172 -3.88 -6.00 -33.77
N ILE A 173 -3.25 -7.18 -33.80
CA ILE A 173 -2.40 -7.57 -34.94
C ILE A 173 -3.24 -7.81 -36.21
N HIS A 174 -4.47 -8.30 -36.08
CA HIS A 174 -5.39 -8.46 -37.18
C HIS A 174 -5.81 -7.12 -37.77
N ASP A 175 -6.13 -6.13 -36.92
CA ASP A 175 -6.50 -4.79 -37.34
C ASP A 175 -5.35 -4.07 -38.03
N ILE A 176 -4.13 -4.17 -37.48
CA ILE A 176 -2.93 -3.60 -38.11
C ILE A 176 -2.73 -4.20 -39.49
N ARG A 177 -2.81 -5.53 -39.65
CA ARG A 177 -2.70 -6.23 -40.94
C ARG A 177 -3.76 -5.74 -41.93
N ASN A 178 -5.01 -5.67 -41.51
CA ASN A 178 -6.11 -5.23 -42.35
C ASN A 178 -5.94 -3.80 -42.85
N VAL A 179 -5.49 -2.89 -42.02
CA VAL A 179 -5.29 -1.49 -42.37
C VAL A 179 -4.10 -1.33 -43.30
N ILE A 180 -2.97 -1.96 -42.99
CA ILE A 180 -1.75 -1.86 -43.80
C ILE A 180 -1.97 -2.48 -45.20
N SER A 181 -2.58 -3.66 -45.28
CA SER A 181 -2.85 -4.31 -46.57
C SER A 181 -3.74 -3.51 -47.51
N LYS A 182 -4.66 -2.69 -46.98
CA LYS A 182 -5.60 -1.87 -47.75
C LYS A 182 -5.03 -0.50 -48.16
N ARG A 183 -4.10 0.04 -47.37
CA ARG A 183 -3.60 1.41 -47.58
C ARG A 183 -2.23 1.47 -48.25
N PHE A 184 -1.29 0.72 -47.68
CA PHE A 184 0.07 0.66 -48.20
C PHE A 184 0.70 -0.67 -47.80
N PRO A 185 0.93 -1.61 -48.72
CA PRO A 185 1.49 -2.91 -48.39
C PRO A 185 2.93 -2.78 -47.88
N ALA A 186 3.13 -3.12 -46.62
CA ALA A 186 4.44 -3.17 -45.97
C ALA A 186 4.64 -4.53 -45.29
N GLU A 187 5.88 -4.95 -45.18
CA GLU A 187 6.27 -6.15 -44.44
C GLU A 187 6.07 -5.90 -42.93
N ILE A 188 5.33 -6.76 -42.27
CA ILE A 188 5.13 -6.69 -40.81
C ILE A 188 6.03 -7.69 -40.12
N ILE A 189 6.96 -7.22 -39.32
CA ILE A 189 7.81 -8.03 -38.45
C ILE A 189 7.20 -8.02 -37.05
N LEU A 190 6.61 -9.16 -36.62
CA LEU A 190 6.01 -9.30 -35.30
C LEU A 190 7.06 -9.75 -34.29
N SER A 191 7.21 -9.00 -33.21
CA SER A 191 7.91 -9.40 -32.00
C SER A 191 6.85 -9.77 -30.93
N PRO A 192 6.67 -11.06 -30.60
CA PRO A 192 5.65 -11.48 -29.64
C PRO A 192 5.94 -10.92 -28.24
N ALA A 193 4.95 -10.29 -27.62
CA ALA A 193 5.00 -9.85 -26.24
C ALA A 193 3.63 -10.03 -25.60
N MET A 194 3.59 -10.36 -24.32
CA MET A 194 2.37 -10.26 -23.53
C MET A 194 2.13 -8.80 -23.20
N VAL A 195 0.96 -8.29 -23.60
CA VAL A 195 0.52 -6.91 -23.39
C VAL A 195 -0.77 -6.94 -22.56
#